data_79af809d2e147ca0170cf02166e9a4f2
#
_entry.id   79af809d2e147ca0170cf02166e9a4f2
#
_cell.length_a   1.000
_cell.length_b   1.000
_cell.length_c   1.000
_cell.angle_alpha   90.00
_cell.angle_beta   90.00
_cell.angle_gamma   90.00
#
_symmetry.space_group_name_H-M   'P 1'
#
loop_
_entity.id
_entity.type
_entity.pdbx_description
1 polymer ?
#
loop_
_entity_poly.entity_id
_entity_poly.type
_entity_poly.pdbx_seq_one_letter_code
_entity_poly.pdbx_strand_id
1 'polypeptide(L)'
;MRKIIHCDCDCFYASVEMRDNPKLTQLPLAIGGSPQKRGVVATCNYPARRFGIHSAMPMSQAVRACPNLIILPPDMKKYRQESLRIREIFSDYSKKIEPLSLDEAFLDVSESTVAGGSATKIATEIRGRVRKEVGVTISAGIASNKFLAKIA
;
A
#
# COMPACT_ATOMS: atom_id res chain seq x y z
N MET A 1 -11.40 -8.84 -24.61
CA MET A 1 -11.92 -8.80 -23.22
C MET A 1 -11.10 -7.85 -22.39
N ARG A 2 -11.76 -7.04 -21.59
CA ARG A 2 -11.07 -6.10 -20.68
C ARG A 2 -10.44 -6.85 -19.51
N LYS A 3 -9.21 -6.48 -19.20
CA LYS A 3 -8.47 -7.03 -18.08
C LYS A 3 -7.95 -5.85 -17.25
N ILE A 4 -8.54 -5.64 -16.09
CA ILE A 4 -8.20 -4.57 -15.17
C ILE A 4 -7.57 -5.16 -13.93
N ILE A 5 -6.43 -4.60 -13.52
CA ILE A 5 -5.76 -4.96 -12.27
C ILE A 5 -5.89 -3.77 -11.34
N HIS A 6 -6.37 -4.01 -10.12
CA HIS A 6 -6.32 -3.04 -9.03
C HIS A 6 -5.17 -3.42 -8.12
N CYS A 7 -4.20 -2.52 -7.97
CA CYS A 7 -3.05 -2.70 -7.10
C CYS A 7 -3.15 -1.79 -5.89
N ASP A 8 -2.88 -2.32 -4.71
CA ASP A 8 -2.96 -1.59 -3.45
C ASP A 8 -1.83 -2.05 -2.53
N CYS A 9 -0.95 -1.13 -2.15
CA CYS A 9 0.15 -1.44 -1.23
C CYS A 9 -0.39 -1.68 0.17
N ASP A 10 0.08 -2.75 0.80
CA ASP A 10 -0.37 -3.14 2.14
C ASP A 10 0.25 -2.22 3.19
N CYS A 11 -0.57 -1.48 3.95
CA CYS A 11 -0.12 -0.57 5.01
C CYS A 11 1.03 0.33 4.53
N PHE A 12 0.89 1.00 3.40
CA PHE A 12 2.02 1.56 2.65
C PHE A 12 3.00 2.37 3.51
N TYR A 13 2.52 3.39 4.21
CA TYR A 13 3.42 4.25 4.99
C TYR A 13 4.13 3.46 6.10
N ALA A 14 3.38 2.61 6.80
CA ALA A 14 3.96 1.76 7.83
C ALA A 14 4.96 0.76 7.24
N SER A 15 4.67 0.20 6.06
CA SER A 15 5.56 -0.73 5.38
C SER A 15 6.88 -0.08 5.00
N VAL A 16 6.86 1.16 4.51
CA VAL A 16 8.08 1.91 4.19
C VAL A 16 8.91 2.12 5.45
N GLU A 17 8.28 2.52 6.55
CA GLU A 17 9.01 2.74 7.81
C GLU A 17 9.57 1.43 8.40
N MET A 18 8.82 0.33 8.32
CA MET A 18 9.30 -0.98 8.77
C MET A 18 10.45 -1.50 7.90
N ARG A 19 10.42 -1.22 6.60
CA ARG A 19 11.52 -1.56 5.69
C ARG A 19 12.79 -0.83 6.11
N ASP A 20 12.69 0.46 6.40
CA ASP A 20 13.83 1.31 6.77
C ASP A 20 14.32 1.05 8.20
N ASN A 21 13.45 0.55 9.06
CA ASN A 21 13.79 0.16 10.44
C ASN A 21 13.09 -1.15 10.80
N PRO A 22 13.72 -2.30 10.50
CA PRO A 22 13.10 -3.61 10.74
C PRO A 22 12.71 -3.91 12.18
N LYS A 23 13.24 -3.18 13.16
CA LYS A 23 12.85 -3.33 14.58
C LYS A 23 11.37 -3.01 14.79
N LEU A 24 10.78 -2.17 13.93
CA LEU A 24 9.39 -1.77 14.01
C LEU A 24 8.41 -2.87 13.56
N THR A 25 8.89 -3.90 12.87
CA THR A 25 8.05 -4.92 12.26
C THR A 25 7.22 -5.70 13.28
N GLN A 26 7.79 -5.97 14.45
CA GLN A 26 7.14 -6.76 15.49
C GLN A 26 6.42 -5.91 16.54
N LEU A 27 6.48 -4.59 16.42
CA LEU A 27 5.92 -3.65 17.39
C LEU A 27 4.68 -2.97 16.81
N PRO A 28 3.68 -2.64 17.65
CA PRO A 28 2.53 -1.88 17.16
C PRO A 28 2.99 -0.48 16.74
N LEU A 29 2.74 -0.15 15.47
CA LEU A 29 3.18 1.08 14.82
C LEU A 29 2.00 1.75 14.12
N ALA A 30 1.85 3.05 14.35
CA ALA A 30 0.93 3.90 13.61
C ALA A 30 1.68 5.09 13.02
N ILE A 31 1.29 5.47 11.83
CA ILE A 31 1.79 6.67 11.15
C ILE A 31 0.69 7.71 11.21
N GLY A 32 1.00 8.89 11.73
CA GLY A 32 0.01 9.94 11.83
C GLY A 32 0.42 11.07 12.75
N GLY A 33 -0.51 11.96 13.05
CA GLY A 33 -0.30 13.10 13.93
C GLY A 33 -0.31 12.73 15.41
N SER A 34 0.25 13.61 16.25
CA SER A 34 0.31 13.36 17.68
C SER A 34 -1.07 13.41 18.34
N PRO A 35 -1.29 12.65 19.45
CA PRO A 35 -2.57 12.71 20.17
C PRO A 35 -2.87 14.11 20.71
N GLN A 36 -1.84 14.82 21.16
CA GLN A 36 -1.97 16.15 21.76
C GLN A 36 -2.43 17.21 20.76
N LYS A 37 -2.16 16.99 19.48
CA LYS A 37 -2.55 17.91 18.38
C LYS A 37 -3.76 17.39 17.61
N ARG A 38 -4.58 16.56 18.21
CA ARG A 38 -5.77 15.94 17.58
C ARG A 38 -5.42 15.19 16.30
N GLY A 39 -4.26 14.52 16.28
CA GLY A 39 -3.85 13.73 15.14
C GLY A 39 -4.71 12.49 14.95
N VAL A 40 -4.71 11.98 13.73
CA VAL A 40 -5.39 10.76 13.37
C VAL A 40 -4.41 9.74 12.80
N VAL A 41 -4.79 8.47 12.85
CA VAL A 41 -4.01 7.39 12.25
C VAL A 41 -4.18 7.47 10.73
N ALA A 42 -3.07 7.67 10.00
CA ALA A 42 -3.08 7.57 8.55
C ALA A 42 -3.07 6.10 8.13
N THR A 43 -2.16 5.33 8.72
CA THR A 43 -2.11 3.88 8.56
C THR A 43 -1.41 3.25 9.77
N CYS A 44 -1.53 1.94 9.91
CA CYS A 44 -0.88 1.20 10.98
C CYS A 44 -0.52 -0.20 10.49
N ASN A 45 0.42 -0.85 11.18
CA ASN A 45 0.83 -2.20 10.85
C ASN A 45 -0.11 -3.25 11.48
N TYR A 46 0.11 -4.52 11.16
CA TYR A 46 -0.72 -5.61 11.68
C TYR A 46 -0.65 -5.77 13.20
N PRO A 47 0.52 -5.66 13.86
CA PRO A 47 0.53 -5.67 15.33
C PRO A 47 -0.37 -4.60 15.95
N ALA A 48 -0.42 -3.39 15.40
CA ALA A 48 -1.33 -2.34 15.88
C ALA A 48 -2.80 -2.70 15.62
N ARG A 49 -3.10 -3.27 14.46
CA ARG A 49 -4.47 -3.68 14.10
C ARG A 49 -5.07 -4.71 15.04
N ARG A 50 -4.23 -5.54 15.67
CA ARG A 50 -4.68 -6.52 16.65
C ARG A 50 -5.30 -5.86 17.89
N PHE A 51 -4.98 -4.60 18.15
CA PHE A 51 -5.56 -3.81 19.23
C PHE A 51 -6.82 -3.03 18.79
N GLY A 52 -7.28 -3.27 17.55
CA GLY A 52 -8.45 -2.56 17.00
C GLY A 52 -8.12 -1.21 16.40
N ILE A 53 -6.84 -0.87 16.24
CA ILE A 53 -6.41 0.39 15.62
C ILE A 53 -6.60 0.30 14.11
N HIS A 54 -7.09 1.39 13.50
CA HIS A 54 -7.36 1.45 12.07
C HIS A 54 -7.18 2.89 11.54
N SER A 55 -7.09 3.02 10.23
CA SER A 55 -7.02 4.32 9.56
C SER A 55 -8.20 5.20 9.92
N ALA A 56 -7.96 6.48 10.03
CA ALA A 56 -8.89 7.53 10.41
C ALA A 56 -9.27 7.53 11.91
N MET A 57 -8.84 6.57 12.70
CA MET A 57 -9.03 6.59 14.14
C MET A 57 -8.30 7.78 14.77
N PRO A 58 -8.93 8.53 15.70
CA PRO A 58 -8.20 9.54 16.46
C PRO A 58 -7.00 8.93 17.18
N MET A 59 -5.85 9.58 17.11
CA MET A 59 -4.62 9.02 17.70
C MET A 59 -4.73 8.88 19.23
N SER A 60 -5.48 9.77 19.89
CA SER A 60 -5.74 9.64 21.32
C SER A 60 -6.48 8.35 21.67
N GLN A 61 -7.41 7.92 20.82
CA GLN A 61 -8.12 6.66 20.98
C GLN A 61 -7.18 5.47 20.72
N ALA A 62 -6.32 5.58 19.73
CA ALA A 62 -5.34 4.54 19.41
C ALA A 62 -4.39 4.30 20.58
N VAL A 63 -3.90 5.36 21.22
CA VAL A 63 -3.01 5.26 22.39
C VAL A 63 -3.72 4.61 23.56
N ARG A 64 -5.00 4.90 23.75
CA ARG A 64 -5.81 4.23 24.82
C ARG A 64 -5.97 2.74 24.55
N ALA A 65 -6.15 2.37 23.27
CA ALA A 65 -6.27 0.97 22.88
C ALA A 65 -4.93 0.22 23.00
N CYS A 66 -3.83 0.92 22.76
CA CYS A 66 -2.48 0.34 22.81
C CYS A 66 -1.51 1.35 23.44
N PRO A 67 -1.30 1.32 24.77
CA PRO A 67 -0.42 2.28 25.45
C PRO A 67 1.03 2.26 24.95
N ASN A 68 1.49 1.13 24.41
CA ASN A 68 2.86 0.97 23.90
C ASN A 68 2.97 1.28 22.41
N LEU A 69 1.95 1.89 21.81
CA LEU A 69 1.94 2.23 20.40
C LEU A 69 3.07 3.17 20.03
N ILE A 70 3.84 2.80 19.02
CA ILE A 70 4.86 3.67 18.44
C ILE A 70 4.16 4.54 17.40
N ILE A 71 4.34 5.85 17.51
CA ILE A 71 3.75 6.83 16.61
C ILE A 71 4.87 7.53 15.86
N LEU A 72 4.84 7.48 14.53
CA LEU A 72 5.77 8.20 13.69
C LEU A 72 5.01 9.22 12.84
N PRO A 73 5.56 10.43 12.68
CA PRO A 73 4.96 11.40 11.76
C PRO A 73 5.11 10.92 10.32
N PRO A 74 4.17 11.22 9.44
CA PRO A 74 4.29 10.81 8.04
C PRO A 74 5.41 11.59 7.33
N ASP A 75 6.24 10.86 6.61
CA ASP A 75 7.28 11.43 5.73
C ASP A 75 6.77 11.39 4.28
N MET A 76 5.96 12.37 3.92
CA MET A 76 5.28 12.39 2.63
C MET A 76 6.25 12.45 1.45
N LYS A 77 7.40 13.10 1.61
CA LYS A 77 8.42 13.15 0.56
C LYS A 77 8.95 11.76 0.25
N LYS A 78 9.27 11.00 1.28
CA LYS A 78 9.75 9.62 1.15
C LYS A 78 8.68 8.72 0.51
N TYR A 79 7.45 8.82 0.97
CA TYR A 79 6.35 7.99 0.45
C TYR A 79 6.06 8.29 -1.01
N ARG A 80 6.12 9.56 -1.42
CA ARG A 80 5.96 9.93 -2.84
C ARG A 80 7.07 9.36 -3.71
N GLN A 81 8.31 9.38 -3.23
CA GLN A 81 9.44 8.80 -3.96
C GLN A 81 9.25 7.30 -4.16
N GLU A 82 8.84 6.60 -3.12
CA GLU A 82 8.59 5.16 -3.21
C GLU A 82 7.37 4.86 -4.10
N SER A 83 6.34 5.68 -4.04
CA SER A 83 5.18 5.56 -4.92
C SER A 83 5.58 5.70 -6.40
N LEU A 84 6.47 6.63 -6.73
CA LEU A 84 6.97 6.79 -8.09
C LEU A 84 7.74 5.56 -8.56
N ARG A 85 8.55 4.97 -7.70
CA ARG A 85 9.27 3.72 -8.02
C ARG A 85 8.30 2.58 -8.35
N ILE A 86 7.22 2.48 -7.60
CA ILE A 86 6.19 1.47 -7.85
C ILE A 86 5.49 1.74 -9.18
N ARG A 87 5.18 2.99 -9.49
CA ARG A 87 4.55 3.37 -10.77
C ARG A 87 5.46 3.09 -11.96
N GLU A 88 6.77 3.26 -11.81
CA GLU A 88 7.72 2.88 -12.85
C GLU A 88 7.63 1.39 -13.16
N ILE A 89 7.47 0.55 -12.13
CA ILE A 89 7.25 -0.88 -12.32
C ILE A 89 5.97 -1.12 -13.11
N PHE A 90 4.86 -0.46 -12.72
CA PHE A 90 3.58 -0.59 -13.42
C PHE A 90 3.70 -0.23 -14.90
N SER A 91 4.50 0.79 -15.23
CA SER A 91 4.64 1.28 -16.61
C SER A 91 5.31 0.27 -17.54
N ASP A 92 6.03 -0.71 -17.00
CA ASP A 92 6.59 -1.80 -17.80
C ASP A 92 5.52 -2.80 -18.27
N TYR A 93 4.33 -2.76 -17.68
CA TYR A 93 3.26 -3.70 -17.98
C TYR A 93 2.04 -3.08 -18.65
N SER A 94 1.83 -1.79 -18.48
CA SER A 94 0.70 -1.08 -19.09
C SER A 94 1.02 0.38 -19.29
N LYS A 95 0.49 0.95 -20.40
CA LYS A 95 0.51 2.39 -20.63
C LYS A 95 -0.75 3.07 -20.08
N LYS A 96 -1.77 2.30 -19.70
CA LYS A 96 -3.04 2.78 -19.19
C LYS A 96 -3.11 2.57 -17.68
N ILE A 97 -2.52 3.51 -16.95
CA ILE A 97 -2.44 3.48 -15.49
C ILE A 97 -3.26 4.63 -14.92
N GLU A 98 -4.16 4.33 -14.00
CA GLU A 98 -4.95 5.33 -13.31
C GLU A 98 -4.60 5.31 -11.82
N PRO A 99 -3.73 6.22 -11.35
CA PRO A 99 -3.43 6.33 -9.93
C PRO A 99 -4.65 6.85 -9.17
N LEU A 100 -4.98 6.22 -8.05
CA LEU A 100 -6.05 6.69 -7.16
C LEU A 100 -5.47 7.44 -5.97
N SER A 101 -4.29 7.00 -5.51
CA SER A 101 -3.56 7.57 -4.37
C SER A 101 -2.10 7.18 -4.51
N LEU A 102 -1.28 7.48 -3.49
CA LEU A 102 0.15 7.11 -3.50
C LEU A 102 0.36 5.60 -3.52
N ASP A 103 -0.57 4.84 -2.94
CA ASP A 103 -0.43 3.40 -2.74
C ASP A 103 -1.41 2.57 -3.56
N GLU A 104 -2.19 3.18 -4.45
CA GLU A 104 -3.29 2.50 -5.12
C GLU A 104 -3.41 2.96 -6.58
N ALA A 105 -3.61 2.01 -7.49
CA ALA A 105 -3.79 2.31 -8.91
C ALA A 105 -4.58 1.20 -9.61
N PHE A 106 -5.25 1.60 -10.70
CA PHE A 106 -5.78 0.65 -11.69
C PHE A 106 -4.83 0.57 -12.88
N LEU A 107 -4.63 -0.64 -13.39
CA LEU A 107 -3.90 -0.90 -14.63
C LEU A 107 -4.82 -1.61 -15.61
N ASP A 108 -4.95 -1.06 -16.81
CA ASP A 108 -5.62 -1.74 -17.91
C ASP A 108 -4.56 -2.51 -18.70
N VAL A 109 -4.58 -3.84 -18.58
CA VAL A 109 -3.62 -4.72 -19.25
C VAL A 109 -4.27 -5.49 -20.40
N SER A 110 -5.45 -5.04 -20.87
CA SER A 110 -6.22 -5.72 -21.92
C SER A 110 -5.42 -5.91 -23.20
N GLU A 111 -4.56 -4.96 -23.55
CA GLU A 111 -3.74 -4.99 -24.76
C GLU A 111 -2.28 -5.36 -24.49
N SER A 112 -1.93 -5.69 -23.26
CA SER A 112 -0.56 -6.05 -22.93
C SER A 112 -0.17 -7.41 -23.50
N THR A 113 1.04 -7.49 -24.06
CA THR A 113 1.63 -8.74 -24.53
C THR A 113 2.63 -9.31 -23.53
N VAL A 114 2.93 -8.58 -22.46
CA VAL A 114 3.86 -9.01 -21.42
C VAL A 114 3.28 -10.25 -20.74
N ALA A 115 4.15 -11.18 -20.37
CA ALA A 115 3.76 -12.45 -19.72
C ALA A 115 2.68 -13.21 -20.50
N GLY A 116 2.74 -13.16 -21.82
CA GLY A 116 1.76 -13.83 -22.69
C GLY A 116 0.37 -13.21 -22.63
N GLY A 117 0.24 -11.97 -22.13
CA GLY A 117 -1.04 -11.28 -22.00
C GLY A 117 -1.88 -11.76 -20.81
N SER A 118 -1.35 -12.61 -19.94
CA SER A 118 -2.08 -13.10 -18.76
C SER A 118 -2.07 -12.05 -17.64
N ALA A 119 -3.24 -11.54 -17.28
CA ALA A 119 -3.38 -10.58 -16.17
C ALA A 119 -2.88 -11.17 -14.85
N THR A 120 -3.15 -12.43 -14.60
CA THR A 120 -2.68 -13.14 -13.40
C THR A 120 -1.16 -13.17 -13.33
N LYS A 121 -0.50 -13.52 -14.45
CA LYS A 121 0.96 -13.54 -14.52
C LYS A 121 1.54 -12.15 -14.37
N ILE A 122 0.93 -11.14 -14.99
CA ILE A 122 1.34 -9.74 -14.86
C ILE A 122 1.26 -9.31 -13.40
N ALA A 123 0.15 -9.57 -12.73
CA ALA A 123 -0.02 -9.24 -11.32
C ALA A 123 1.03 -9.94 -10.44
N THR A 124 1.32 -11.20 -10.70
CA THR A 124 2.34 -11.97 -9.97
C THR A 124 3.73 -11.36 -10.16
N GLU A 125 4.07 -10.98 -11.39
CA GLU A 125 5.36 -10.33 -11.67
C GLU A 125 5.46 -8.96 -10.99
N ILE A 126 4.40 -8.14 -11.05
CA ILE A 126 4.36 -6.84 -10.39
C ILE A 126 4.59 -7.00 -8.90
N ARG A 127 3.86 -7.92 -8.26
CA ARG A 127 4.00 -8.16 -6.82
C ARG A 127 5.42 -8.59 -6.45
N GLY A 128 6.01 -9.48 -7.22
CA GLY A 128 7.39 -9.94 -7.01
C GLY A 128 8.40 -8.81 -7.16
N ARG A 129 8.24 -7.97 -8.17
CA ARG A 129 9.12 -6.83 -8.42
C ARG A 129 9.00 -5.76 -7.35
N VAL A 130 7.78 -5.41 -6.96
CA VAL A 130 7.58 -4.41 -5.90
C VAL A 130 8.22 -4.88 -4.60
N ARG A 131 8.04 -6.14 -4.25
CA ARG A 131 8.66 -6.72 -3.05
C ARG A 131 10.19 -6.68 -3.12
N LYS A 132 10.76 -7.05 -4.26
CA LYS A 132 12.21 -7.13 -4.45
C LYS A 132 12.85 -5.76 -4.61
N GLU A 133 12.27 -4.89 -5.43
CA GLU A 133 12.88 -3.61 -5.83
C GLU A 133 12.53 -2.47 -4.89
N VAL A 134 11.34 -2.49 -4.27
CA VAL A 134 10.88 -1.42 -3.39
C VAL A 134 10.83 -1.86 -1.93
N GLY A 135 10.70 -3.16 -1.67
CA GLY A 135 10.72 -3.70 -0.31
C GLY A 135 9.42 -3.56 0.46
N VAL A 136 8.31 -3.38 -0.24
CA VAL A 136 6.96 -3.36 0.35
C VAL A 136 6.11 -4.43 -0.31
N THR A 137 5.01 -4.84 0.33
CA THR A 137 4.09 -5.79 -0.26
C THR A 137 2.91 -5.08 -0.89
N ILE A 138 2.37 -5.69 -1.93
CA ILE A 138 1.25 -5.13 -2.68
C ILE A 138 0.23 -6.24 -2.97
N SER A 139 -1.05 -5.89 -2.86
CA SER A 139 -2.16 -6.78 -3.18
C SER A 139 -2.73 -6.40 -4.54
N ALA A 140 -3.23 -7.39 -5.27
CA ALA A 140 -3.78 -7.16 -6.60
C ALA A 140 -5.09 -7.91 -6.78
N GLY A 141 -6.11 -7.21 -7.27
CA GLY A 141 -7.38 -7.79 -7.68
C GLY A 141 -7.52 -7.68 -9.20
N ILE A 142 -8.07 -8.69 -9.83
CA ILE A 142 -8.20 -8.77 -11.29
C ILE A 142 -9.66 -8.99 -11.65
N ALA A 143 -10.17 -8.20 -12.58
CA ALA A 143 -11.53 -8.37 -13.09
C ALA A 143 -11.70 -7.68 -14.45
N SER A 144 -12.89 -7.76 -15.02
CA SER A 144 -13.19 -7.14 -16.31
C SER A 144 -13.54 -5.64 -16.21
N ASN A 145 -13.72 -5.12 -15.00
CA ASN A 145 -13.96 -3.69 -14.78
C ASN A 145 -13.33 -3.25 -13.44
N LYS A 146 -13.25 -1.92 -13.26
CA LYS A 146 -12.60 -1.32 -12.09
C LYS A 146 -13.27 -1.71 -10.77
N PHE A 147 -14.59 -1.64 -10.74
CA PHE A 147 -15.34 -1.93 -9.51
C PHE A 147 -15.06 -3.36 -9.02
N LEU A 148 -15.16 -4.34 -9.90
CA LEU A 148 -14.90 -5.74 -9.56
C LEU A 148 -13.43 -5.99 -9.23
N ALA A 149 -12.51 -5.33 -9.94
CA ALA A 149 -11.07 -5.47 -9.65
C ALA A 149 -10.74 -4.99 -8.24
N LYS A 150 -11.37 -3.89 -7.80
CA LYS A 150 -11.10 -3.32 -6.47
C LYS A 150 -11.61 -4.20 -5.33
N ILE A 151 -12.71 -4.91 -5.53
CA ILE A 151 -13.28 -5.79 -4.50
C ILE A 151 -12.81 -7.24 -4.59
N ALA A 152 -12.09 -7.57 -5.65
CA ALA A 152 -11.58 -8.94 -5.85
C ALA A 152 -10.49 -9.35 -4.87
#